data_ac95df3b729503b0ecfbac2de1ab33b9
#
_entry.id   ac95df3b729503b0ecfbac2de1ab33b9
#
_cell.length_a   1.000
_cell.length_b   1.000
_cell.length_c   1.000
_cell.angle_alpha   90.00
_cell.angle_beta   90.00
_cell.angle_gamma   90.00
#
_symmetry.space_group_name_H-M   'P 1'
#
loop_
_entity.id
_entity.type
_entity.pdbx_description
1 polymer ?
#
loop_
_entity_poly.entity_id
_entity_poly.type
_entity_poly.pdbx_seq_one_letter_code
_entity_poly.pdbx_strand_id
1 'polypeptide(L)'
;MDQVNPCIASIFMKNIDPRLVQLQQKVVEKFNPDKIAHYSVLSDAPPGYTMDKLVDMLKEKGHDAIMFLDIDCVPLNSNAFNYFFKQAYGGKVIGDAQRSNHIQNNQHVFAAPHNVTFTIELYEKLGKPSFLPNYRGDVAEELTFKAEEANIPVEIIMPLRYDAPPIRMEWESKDAPPYWDLADGMPKYGIGTTFGFSDESGAASDLFWHMYQSFYPGQSERFIKKCEELLSK
;
A
#
# COMPACT_ATOMS: atom_id res chain seq x y z
N MET A 1 -28.03 -0.24 -10.79
CA MET A 1 -26.65 0.00 -10.33
C MET A 1 -25.94 -1.32 -10.48
N ASP A 2 -24.93 -1.37 -11.32
CA ASP A 2 -24.14 -2.58 -11.45
C ASP A 2 -23.54 -2.91 -10.08
N GLN A 3 -23.55 -4.19 -9.74
CA GLN A 3 -23.09 -4.64 -8.43
C GLN A 3 -21.56 -4.46 -8.40
N VAL A 4 -21.06 -3.57 -7.56
CA VAL A 4 -19.61 -3.38 -7.37
C VAL A 4 -18.98 -4.66 -6.81
N ASN A 5 -17.82 -5.03 -7.31
CA ASN A 5 -17.12 -6.26 -6.93
C ASN A 5 -15.60 -6.01 -6.68
N PRO A 6 -15.27 -5.25 -5.62
CA PRO A 6 -13.87 -4.97 -5.27
C PRO A 6 -13.14 -6.21 -4.77
N CYS A 7 -11.80 -6.18 -4.82
CA CYS A 7 -10.96 -7.18 -4.16
C CYS A 7 -9.69 -6.57 -3.56
N ILE A 8 -9.11 -7.30 -2.60
CA ILE A 8 -7.84 -7.02 -1.98
C ILE A 8 -6.85 -8.10 -2.44
N ALA A 9 -5.65 -7.71 -2.82
CA ALA A 9 -4.60 -8.63 -3.24
C ALA A 9 -3.30 -8.35 -2.46
N SER A 10 -2.85 -9.34 -1.69
CA SER A 10 -1.58 -9.30 -0.96
C SER A 10 -0.57 -10.23 -1.61
N ILE A 11 0.62 -9.70 -1.91
CA ILE A 11 1.70 -10.46 -2.53
C ILE A 11 2.76 -10.73 -1.48
N PHE A 12 3.25 -11.96 -1.41
CA PHE A 12 4.35 -12.32 -0.51
C PHE A 12 5.35 -13.27 -1.17
N MET A 13 6.58 -13.23 -0.70
CA MET A 13 7.68 -14.07 -1.19
C MET A 13 7.94 -15.24 -0.25
N LYS A 14 8.66 -16.27 -0.72
CA LYS A 14 8.97 -17.49 0.06
C LYS A 14 9.78 -17.23 1.34
N ASN A 15 10.53 -16.14 1.40
CA ASN A 15 11.36 -15.77 2.54
C ASN A 15 10.60 -15.03 3.66
N ILE A 16 9.31 -14.76 3.47
CA ILE A 16 8.47 -14.15 4.50
C ILE A 16 8.09 -15.20 5.56
N ASP A 17 8.14 -14.80 6.81
CA ASP A 17 7.65 -15.64 7.92
C ASP A 17 6.16 -15.96 7.69
N PRO A 18 5.78 -17.25 7.63
CA PRO A 18 4.39 -17.65 7.39
C PRO A 18 3.39 -17.11 8.41
N ARG A 19 3.86 -16.76 9.62
CA ARG A 19 3.01 -16.15 10.65
C ARG A 19 2.48 -14.78 10.21
N LEU A 20 3.27 -14.01 9.44
CA LEU A 20 2.84 -12.72 8.92
C LEU A 20 1.64 -12.88 8.00
N VAL A 21 1.71 -13.83 7.07
CA VAL A 21 0.63 -14.12 6.12
C VAL A 21 -0.65 -14.49 6.87
N GLN A 22 -0.55 -15.41 7.82
CA GLN A 22 -1.71 -15.87 8.60
C GLN A 22 -2.33 -14.76 9.46
N LEU A 23 -1.48 -13.94 10.08
CA LEU A 23 -1.95 -12.86 10.95
C LEU A 23 -2.55 -11.71 10.13
N GLN A 24 -1.93 -11.33 9.01
CA GLN A 24 -2.51 -10.34 8.11
C GLN A 24 -3.91 -10.78 7.65
N GLN A 25 -4.06 -12.02 7.19
CA GLN A 25 -5.35 -12.55 6.77
C GLN A 25 -6.42 -12.44 7.87
N LYS A 26 -6.07 -12.80 9.11
CA LYS A 26 -7.00 -12.70 10.25
C LYS A 26 -7.39 -11.24 10.56
N VAL A 27 -6.43 -10.32 10.51
CA VAL A 27 -6.70 -8.89 10.75
C VAL A 27 -7.55 -8.31 9.61
N VAL A 28 -7.23 -8.64 8.36
CA VAL A 28 -8.05 -8.26 7.21
C VAL A 28 -9.46 -8.80 7.36
N GLU A 29 -9.64 -10.07 7.69
CA GLU A 29 -10.96 -10.67 7.91
C GLU A 29 -11.74 -9.95 9.01
N LYS A 30 -11.09 -9.64 10.14
CA LYS A 30 -11.71 -8.94 11.27
C LYS A 30 -12.24 -7.55 10.91
N PHE A 31 -11.47 -6.79 10.12
CA PHE A 31 -11.81 -5.42 9.75
C PHE A 31 -12.43 -5.27 8.35
N ASN A 32 -12.92 -6.37 7.79
CA ASN A 32 -13.58 -6.43 6.48
C ASN A 32 -15.07 -6.84 6.64
N PRO A 33 -15.93 -5.96 7.16
CA PRO A 33 -17.34 -6.28 7.42
C PRO A 33 -18.11 -6.60 6.14
N ASP A 34 -17.73 -6.02 5.00
CA ASP A 34 -18.38 -6.24 3.71
C ASP A 34 -17.91 -7.50 2.99
N LYS A 35 -16.99 -8.26 3.61
CA LYS A 35 -16.44 -9.51 3.08
C LYS A 35 -15.87 -9.37 1.66
N ILE A 36 -15.19 -8.24 1.42
CA ILE A 36 -14.43 -8.02 0.19
C ILE A 36 -13.46 -9.18 0.00
N ALA A 37 -13.41 -9.77 -1.21
CA ALA A 37 -12.55 -10.90 -1.48
C ALA A 37 -11.07 -10.54 -1.26
N HIS A 38 -10.34 -11.35 -0.47
CA HIS A 38 -8.93 -11.17 -0.19
C HIS A 38 -8.12 -12.34 -0.74
N TYR A 39 -7.17 -12.03 -1.62
CA TYR A 39 -6.25 -12.97 -2.25
C TYR A 39 -4.84 -12.79 -1.69
N SER A 40 -4.31 -13.84 -1.06
CA SER A 40 -2.89 -13.88 -0.66
C SER A 40 -2.12 -14.71 -1.68
N VAL A 41 -1.19 -14.08 -2.37
CA VAL A 41 -0.51 -14.64 -3.54
C VAL A 41 0.98 -14.82 -3.26
N LEU A 42 1.44 -16.06 -3.27
CA LEU A 42 2.87 -16.38 -3.24
C LEU A 42 3.48 -16.07 -4.61
N SER A 43 4.54 -15.28 -4.64
CA SER A 43 5.26 -14.95 -5.86
C SER A 43 6.76 -15.19 -5.72
N ASP A 44 7.35 -15.72 -6.78
CA ASP A 44 8.81 -15.82 -6.96
C ASP A 44 9.35 -14.69 -7.86
N ALA A 45 8.46 -13.84 -8.39
CA ALA A 45 8.80 -12.70 -9.25
C ALA A 45 8.83 -11.39 -8.47
N PRO A 46 9.49 -10.34 -8.99
CA PRO A 46 9.44 -9.01 -8.41
C PRO A 46 7.99 -8.52 -8.20
N PRO A 47 7.70 -7.80 -7.10
CA PRO A 47 6.33 -7.37 -6.77
C PRO A 47 5.60 -6.68 -7.93
N GLY A 48 6.21 -5.70 -8.59
CA GLY A 48 5.58 -4.98 -9.70
C GLY A 48 5.16 -5.88 -10.86
N TYR A 49 5.98 -6.88 -11.22
CA TYR A 49 5.62 -7.86 -12.24
C TYR A 49 4.41 -8.71 -11.84
N THR A 50 4.36 -9.09 -10.57
CA THR A 50 3.22 -9.85 -10.03
C THR A 50 1.96 -9.00 -10.00
N MET A 51 2.07 -7.72 -9.63
CA MET A 51 0.94 -6.78 -9.68
C MET A 51 0.37 -6.66 -11.09
N ASP A 52 1.22 -6.46 -12.12
CA ASP A 52 0.79 -6.41 -13.53
C ASP A 52 -0.04 -7.64 -13.92
N LYS A 53 0.40 -8.83 -13.55
CA LYS A 53 -0.31 -10.08 -13.84
C LYS A 53 -1.62 -10.23 -13.07
N LEU A 54 -1.62 -9.78 -11.82
CA LEU A 54 -2.79 -9.90 -10.96
C LEU A 54 -3.95 -9.02 -11.45
N VAL A 55 -3.70 -7.84 -12.01
CA VAL A 55 -4.79 -7.00 -12.55
C VAL A 55 -5.59 -7.75 -13.60
N ASP A 56 -4.91 -8.34 -14.60
CA ASP A 56 -5.61 -9.07 -15.67
C ASP A 56 -6.35 -10.30 -15.10
N MET A 57 -5.72 -11.07 -14.21
CA MET A 57 -6.33 -12.24 -13.59
C MET A 57 -7.56 -11.89 -12.73
N LEU A 58 -7.50 -10.80 -11.97
CA LEU A 58 -8.59 -10.36 -11.10
C LEU A 58 -9.76 -9.80 -11.93
N LYS A 59 -9.44 -9.11 -13.04
CA LYS A 59 -10.45 -8.69 -14.03
C LYS A 59 -11.18 -9.89 -14.63
N GLU A 60 -10.45 -10.93 -15.03
CA GLU A 60 -11.04 -12.18 -15.56
C GLU A 60 -11.95 -12.88 -14.55
N LYS A 61 -11.69 -12.71 -13.24
CA LYS A 61 -12.56 -13.18 -12.15
C LYS A 61 -13.80 -12.30 -11.92
N GLY A 62 -13.93 -11.20 -12.67
CA GLY A 62 -15.07 -10.29 -12.60
C GLY A 62 -14.94 -9.19 -11.56
N HIS A 63 -13.74 -8.97 -10.97
CA HIS A 63 -13.53 -7.82 -10.11
C HIS A 63 -13.44 -6.53 -10.92
N ASP A 64 -13.87 -5.41 -10.31
CA ASP A 64 -13.91 -4.08 -10.94
C ASP A 64 -13.00 -3.05 -10.26
N ALA A 65 -12.56 -3.32 -9.03
CA ALA A 65 -11.60 -2.51 -8.30
C ALA A 65 -10.63 -3.39 -7.51
N ILE A 66 -9.39 -2.92 -7.37
CA ILE A 66 -8.31 -3.64 -6.69
C ILE A 66 -7.67 -2.72 -5.67
N MET A 67 -7.46 -3.25 -4.45
CA MET A 67 -6.48 -2.76 -3.50
C MET A 67 -5.30 -3.72 -3.50
N PHE A 68 -4.11 -3.27 -3.87
CA PHE A 68 -2.90 -3.99 -3.51
C PHE A 68 -2.57 -3.67 -2.05
N LEU A 69 -2.41 -4.68 -1.24
CA LEU A 69 -2.12 -4.56 0.20
C LEU A 69 -0.87 -5.37 0.52
N ASP A 70 0.23 -4.70 0.86
CA ASP A 70 1.45 -5.42 1.21
C ASP A 70 1.24 -6.36 2.38
N ILE A 71 2.00 -7.46 2.39
CA ILE A 71 1.85 -8.51 3.40
C ILE A 71 2.10 -8.01 4.83
N ASP A 72 2.77 -6.91 4.99
CA ASP A 72 3.10 -6.24 6.24
C ASP A 72 2.30 -4.93 6.46
N CYS A 73 1.20 -4.78 5.72
CA CYS A 73 0.23 -3.71 5.87
C CYS A 73 -1.12 -4.28 6.36
N VAL A 74 -1.71 -3.66 7.38
CA VAL A 74 -2.98 -4.09 7.97
C VAL A 74 -3.92 -2.92 8.23
N PRO A 75 -5.26 -3.13 8.09
CA PRO A 75 -6.24 -2.14 8.48
C PRO A 75 -6.27 -1.96 10.01
N LEU A 76 -6.53 -0.75 10.48
CA LEU A 76 -6.64 -0.41 11.90
C LEU A 76 -8.09 -0.35 12.39
N ASN A 77 -9.03 -0.26 11.48
CA ASN A 77 -10.47 -0.22 11.77
C ASN A 77 -11.29 -0.72 10.58
N SER A 78 -12.57 -0.99 10.81
CA SER A 78 -13.48 -1.54 9.80
C SER A 78 -13.90 -0.55 8.70
N ASN A 79 -13.54 0.71 8.81
CA ASN A 79 -13.83 1.70 7.77
C ASN A 79 -12.71 1.80 6.70
N ALA A 80 -11.53 1.22 6.97
CA ALA A 80 -10.36 1.40 6.12
C ALA A 80 -10.60 1.01 4.66
N PHE A 81 -11.11 -0.19 4.43
CA PHE A 81 -11.39 -0.68 3.08
C PHE A 81 -12.48 0.13 2.38
N ASN A 82 -13.57 0.41 3.12
CA ASN A 82 -14.71 1.16 2.57
C ASN A 82 -14.31 2.56 2.15
N TYR A 83 -13.47 3.23 2.93
CA TYR A 83 -12.97 4.55 2.57
C TYR A 83 -12.19 4.49 1.25
N PHE A 84 -11.22 3.60 1.13
CA PHE A 84 -10.38 3.48 -0.05
C PHE A 84 -11.18 3.12 -1.30
N PHE A 85 -12.02 2.09 -1.23
CA PHE A 85 -12.85 1.70 -2.38
C PHE A 85 -13.86 2.77 -2.77
N LYS A 86 -14.44 3.50 -1.80
CA LYS A 86 -15.31 4.64 -2.10
C LYS A 86 -14.59 5.71 -2.90
N GLN A 87 -13.34 6.05 -2.55
CA GLN A 87 -12.54 7.02 -3.30
C GLN A 87 -12.20 6.49 -4.70
N ALA A 88 -11.82 5.22 -4.82
CA ALA A 88 -11.53 4.60 -6.10
C ALA A 88 -12.75 4.60 -7.04
N TYR A 89 -13.93 4.23 -6.53
CA TYR A 89 -15.18 4.32 -7.30
C TYR A 89 -15.60 5.77 -7.60
N GLY A 90 -15.12 6.73 -6.84
CA GLY A 90 -15.20 8.16 -7.14
C GLY A 90 -14.27 8.62 -8.26
N GLY A 91 -13.56 7.70 -8.92
CA GLY A 91 -12.67 7.98 -10.07
C GLY A 91 -11.27 8.44 -9.68
N LYS A 92 -10.81 8.10 -8.48
CA LYS A 92 -9.47 8.45 -7.98
C LYS A 92 -8.53 7.25 -7.98
N VAL A 93 -7.21 7.52 -8.03
CA VAL A 93 -6.21 6.62 -7.48
C VAL A 93 -6.01 7.02 -6.02
N ILE A 94 -5.97 6.08 -5.09
CA ILE A 94 -5.75 6.36 -3.66
C ILE A 94 -4.71 5.44 -3.06
N GLY A 95 -3.91 5.95 -2.14
CA GLY A 95 -2.92 5.19 -1.36
C GLY A 95 -2.28 6.05 -0.28
N ASP A 96 -1.60 5.41 0.65
CA ASP A 96 -0.79 6.14 1.61
C ASP A 96 0.39 6.81 0.92
N ALA A 97 0.84 7.93 1.46
CA ALA A 97 1.93 8.69 0.90
C ALA A 97 3.26 7.94 0.99
N GLN A 98 3.96 7.86 -0.12
CA GLN A 98 5.37 7.46 -0.17
C GLN A 98 6.12 8.44 -1.05
N ARG A 99 7.33 8.81 -0.62
CA ARG A 99 8.24 9.55 -1.48
C ARG A 99 9.08 8.56 -2.29
N SER A 100 9.26 8.86 -3.56
CA SER A 100 10.01 8.00 -4.48
C SER A 100 11.41 7.67 -3.98
N ASN A 101 11.82 6.40 -4.12
CA ASN A 101 13.18 5.94 -3.90
C ASN A 101 14.09 6.16 -5.10
N HIS A 102 13.51 6.60 -6.21
CA HIS A 102 14.25 6.77 -7.45
C HIS A 102 15.30 7.87 -7.31
N ILE A 103 16.56 7.57 -7.66
CA ILE A 103 17.70 8.49 -7.48
C ILE A 103 17.48 9.84 -8.17
N GLN A 104 16.83 9.83 -9.33
CA GLN A 104 16.60 11.03 -10.14
C GLN A 104 15.29 11.75 -9.80
N ASN A 105 14.41 11.14 -9.02
CA ASN A 105 13.07 11.64 -8.75
C ASN A 105 12.63 11.42 -7.30
N ASN A 106 13.50 11.72 -6.36
CA ASN A 106 13.22 11.48 -4.94
C ASN A 106 12.35 12.56 -4.28
N GLN A 107 11.78 13.47 -5.05
CA GLN A 107 10.86 14.51 -4.55
C GLN A 107 9.40 14.19 -4.84
N HIS A 108 9.12 13.29 -5.76
CA HIS A 108 7.76 12.90 -6.09
C HIS A 108 7.11 12.10 -4.96
N VAL A 109 5.92 12.49 -4.58
CA VAL A 109 5.09 11.79 -3.59
C VAL A 109 3.98 11.08 -4.34
N PHE A 110 3.80 9.80 -4.08
CA PHE A 110 2.87 8.95 -4.83
C PHE A 110 2.06 8.03 -3.93
N ALA A 111 0.97 7.48 -4.47
CA ALA A 111 0.16 6.48 -3.81
C ALA A 111 0.96 5.17 -3.69
N ALA A 112 1.35 4.83 -2.48
CA ALA A 112 2.30 3.76 -2.20
C ALA A 112 1.76 2.36 -2.54
N PRO A 113 2.59 1.45 -3.05
CA PRO A 113 2.18 0.09 -3.41
C PRO A 113 1.60 -0.72 -2.25
N HIS A 114 1.92 -0.34 -1.01
CA HIS A 114 1.49 -1.11 0.16
C HIS A 114 -0.03 -1.05 0.45
N ASN A 115 -0.78 -0.10 -0.16
CA ASN A 115 -2.25 -0.07 -0.11
C ASN A 115 -2.89 0.68 -1.29
N VAL A 116 -2.17 0.85 -2.40
CA VAL A 116 -2.71 1.53 -3.58
C VAL A 116 -4.00 0.87 -4.06
N THR A 117 -5.02 1.71 -4.31
CA THR A 117 -6.36 1.28 -4.69
C THR A 117 -6.87 2.08 -5.89
N PHE A 118 -7.49 1.38 -6.84
CA PHE A 118 -8.02 1.96 -8.07
C PHE A 118 -9.09 1.05 -8.68
N THR A 119 -9.93 1.58 -9.58
CA THR A 119 -10.80 0.75 -10.42
C THR A 119 -10.05 0.22 -11.64
N ILE A 120 -10.38 -0.99 -12.08
CA ILE A 120 -9.77 -1.59 -13.28
C ILE A 120 -10.07 -0.75 -14.52
N GLU A 121 -11.27 -0.18 -14.61
CA GLU A 121 -11.63 0.75 -15.68
C GLU A 121 -10.70 1.97 -15.72
N LEU A 122 -10.41 2.58 -14.56
CA LEU A 122 -9.47 3.70 -14.47
C LEU A 122 -8.07 3.31 -14.90
N TYR A 123 -7.57 2.16 -14.43
CA TYR A 123 -6.26 1.63 -14.80
C TYR A 123 -6.14 1.42 -16.33
N GLU A 124 -7.18 0.86 -16.96
CA GLU A 124 -7.23 0.69 -18.41
C GLU A 124 -7.25 2.02 -19.16
N LYS A 125 -8.06 2.97 -18.68
CA LYS A 125 -8.14 4.34 -19.23
C LYS A 125 -6.78 5.06 -19.17
N LEU A 126 -5.97 4.78 -18.15
CA LEU A 126 -4.62 5.31 -18.01
C LEU A 126 -3.57 4.58 -18.89
N GLY A 127 -4.01 3.63 -19.71
CA GLY A 127 -3.14 2.89 -20.63
C GLY A 127 -2.42 1.72 -19.99
N LYS A 128 -2.92 1.19 -18.88
CA LYS A 128 -2.35 0.06 -18.14
C LYS A 128 -0.89 0.30 -17.74
N PRO A 129 -0.60 1.33 -16.91
CA PRO A 129 0.75 1.63 -16.50
C PRO A 129 1.37 0.44 -15.75
N SER A 130 2.58 0.04 -16.12
CA SER A 130 3.27 -1.06 -15.45
C SER A 130 3.63 -0.68 -14.02
N PHE A 131 3.50 -1.63 -13.10
CA PHE A 131 3.95 -1.48 -11.72
C PHE A 131 5.44 -1.75 -11.53
N LEU A 132 6.17 -2.14 -12.57
CA LEU A 132 7.63 -2.25 -12.52
C LEU A 132 8.29 -0.88 -12.34
N PRO A 133 9.39 -0.79 -11.56
CA PRO A 133 10.18 0.43 -11.54
C PRO A 133 10.75 0.71 -12.93
N ASN A 134 10.86 1.98 -13.28
CA ASN A 134 11.32 2.41 -14.58
C ASN A 134 12.32 3.58 -14.48
N TYR A 135 12.61 4.26 -15.60
CA TYR A 135 13.60 5.34 -15.65
C TYR A 135 13.22 6.58 -14.82
N ARG A 136 11.97 6.74 -14.41
CA ARG A 136 11.48 7.93 -13.70
C ARG A 136 10.84 7.64 -12.34
N GLY A 137 10.55 6.38 -12.03
CA GLY A 137 9.79 6.04 -10.84
C GLY A 137 10.09 4.67 -10.25
N ASP A 138 9.67 4.51 -9.02
CA ASP A 138 9.74 3.29 -8.21
C ASP A 138 8.57 2.33 -8.53
N VAL A 139 8.49 1.21 -7.80
CA VAL A 139 7.39 0.24 -7.92
C VAL A 139 6.04 0.93 -7.74
N ALA A 140 5.12 0.73 -8.68
CA ALA A 140 3.77 1.30 -8.74
C ALA A 140 3.68 2.83 -8.91
N GLU A 141 4.77 3.56 -8.89
CA GLU A 141 4.76 5.03 -9.01
C GLU A 141 4.24 5.50 -10.38
N GLU A 142 4.45 4.71 -11.44
CA GLU A 142 3.98 5.03 -12.79
C GLU A 142 2.45 5.22 -12.86
N LEU A 143 1.68 4.54 -12.02
CA LEU A 143 0.23 4.74 -11.93
C LEU A 143 -0.12 6.16 -11.48
N THR A 144 0.60 6.69 -10.49
CA THR A 144 0.41 8.08 -10.02
C THR A 144 0.79 9.07 -11.12
N PHE A 145 1.93 8.89 -11.79
CA PHE A 145 2.33 9.77 -12.90
C PHE A 145 1.28 9.79 -14.02
N LYS A 146 0.75 8.62 -14.39
CA LYS A 146 -0.27 8.54 -15.45
C LYS A 146 -1.59 9.18 -15.05
N ALA A 147 -1.98 9.08 -13.78
CA ALA A 147 -3.14 9.77 -13.26
C ALA A 147 -2.97 11.30 -13.29
N GLU A 148 -1.81 11.80 -12.84
CA GLU A 148 -1.47 13.23 -12.87
C GLU A 148 -1.43 13.78 -14.30
N GLU A 149 -0.76 13.09 -15.24
CA GLU A 149 -0.70 13.45 -16.66
C GLU A 149 -2.10 13.53 -17.29
N ALA A 150 -3.02 12.68 -16.85
CA ALA A 150 -4.41 12.65 -17.32
C ALA A 150 -5.35 13.60 -16.55
N ASN A 151 -4.84 14.38 -15.58
CA ASN A 151 -5.63 15.18 -14.65
C ASN A 151 -6.70 14.36 -13.90
N ILE A 152 -6.39 13.12 -13.57
CA ILE A 152 -7.17 12.26 -12.69
C ILE A 152 -6.74 12.51 -11.25
N PRO A 153 -7.68 12.73 -10.31
CA PRO A 153 -7.31 12.96 -8.91
C PRO A 153 -6.58 11.77 -8.31
N VAL A 154 -5.46 12.05 -7.63
CA VAL A 154 -4.75 11.10 -6.77
C VAL A 154 -4.97 11.55 -5.33
N GLU A 155 -5.59 10.69 -4.52
CA GLU A 155 -5.76 10.95 -3.10
C GLU A 155 -4.62 10.29 -2.33
N ILE A 156 -3.75 11.11 -1.78
CA ILE A 156 -2.58 10.67 -1.03
C ILE A 156 -2.86 10.85 0.46
N ILE A 157 -2.92 9.73 1.19
CA ILE A 157 -3.13 9.72 2.63
C ILE A 157 -1.80 9.99 3.33
N MET A 158 -1.68 11.14 3.95
CA MET A 158 -0.45 11.56 4.62
C MET A 158 -0.25 10.79 5.93
N PRO A 159 0.99 10.39 6.27
CA PRO A 159 1.26 9.71 7.51
C PRO A 159 1.04 10.64 8.71
N LEU A 160 0.34 10.13 9.74
CA LEU A 160 0.17 10.83 11.01
C LEU A 160 1.41 10.79 11.88
N ARG A 161 2.01 9.61 11.95
CA ARG A 161 3.14 9.33 12.84
C ARG A 161 3.84 8.03 12.47
N TYR A 162 4.95 7.83 13.12
CA TYR A 162 5.74 6.60 13.07
C TYR A 162 5.72 5.93 14.45
N ASP A 163 5.50 4.63 14.48
CA ASP A 163 5.50 3.84 15.72
C ASP A 163 6.90 3.38 16.14
N ALA A 164 7.83 3.36 15.21
CA ALA A 164 9.16 2.85 15.45
C ALA A 164 10.22 3.75 14.80
N PRO A 165 11.39 3.83 15.43
CA PRO A 165 12.52 4.45 14.77
C PRO A 165 12.85 3.62 13.52
N PRO A 166 13.31 4.30 12.53
CA PRO A 166 13.75 3.75 11.27
C PRO A 166 14.89 2.75 11.42
N ILE A 167 14.93 1.80 10.51
CA ILE A 167 16.05 0.89 10.35
C ILE A 167 16.91 1.43 9.22
N ARG A 168 18.19 1.72 9.55
CA ARG A 168 19.18 2.00 8.52
C ARG A 168 19.55 0.70 7.83
N MET A 169 19.56 0.74 6.53
CA MET A 169 20.06 -0.36 5.73
C MET A 169 21.59 -0.35 5.71
N GLU A 170 22.20 -1.53 5.61
CA GLU A 170 23.67 -1.66 5.57
C GLU A 170 24.33 -0.87 4.42
N TRP A 171 23.58 -0.69 3.32
CA TRP A 171 24.02 0.07 2.13
C TRP A 171 23.80 1.58 2.24
N GLU A 172 23.09 2.05 3.27
CA GLU A 172 22.89 3.48 3.47
C GLU A 172 24.13 4.11 4.10
N SER A 173 24.51 5.29 3.62
CA SER A 173 25.59 6.05 4.26
C SER A 173 25.28 6.30 5.72
N LYS A 174 26.26 6.05 6.60
CA LYS A 174 26.13 6.33 8.04
C LYS A 174 25.88 7.80 8.34
N ASP A 175 26.25 8.67 7.42
CA ASP A 175 26.11 10.12 7.52
C ASP A 175 24.83 10.64 6.83
N ALA A 176 24.08 9.77 6.13
CA ALA A 176 22.80 10.16 5.59
C ALA A 176 21.83 10.45 6.72
N PRO A 177 21.13 11.60 6.71
CA PRO A 177 20.07 11.84 7.67
C PRO A 177 19.01 10.74 7.55
N PRO A 178 18.33 10.42 8.64
CA PRO A 178 17.16 9.54 8.57
C PRO A 178 16.20 10.09 7.50
N TYR A 179 15.77 9.24 6.59
CA TYR A 179 15.00 9.66 5.39
C TYR A 179 13.63 10.26 5.70
N TRP A 180 13.13 10.13 6.92
CA TRP A 180 11.94 10.83 7.38
C TRP A 180 12.22 12.21 7.94
N ASP A 181 13.44 12.59 8.21
CA ASP A 181 13.85 13.95 8.51
C ASP A 181 14.01 14.78 7.22
N LEU A 182 13.25 14.46 6.19
CA LEU A 182 13.14 15.35 5.05
C LEU A 182 12.58 16.69 5.53
N ALA A 183 13.10 17.79 4.98
CA ALA A 183 12.80 19.14 5.43
C ALA A 183 11.30 19.47 5.47
N ASP A 184 10.49 18.73 4.75
CA ASP A 184 9.02 18.85 4.73
C ASP A 184 8.31 17.83 5.63
N GLY A 185 9.05 17.04 6.40
CA GLY A 185 8.49 16.03 7.27
C GLY A 185 8.00 14.76 6.57
N MET A 186 8.15 14.66 5.25
CA MET A 186 7.75 13.49 4.49
C MET A 186 8.81 12.39 4.53
N PRO A 187 8.43 11.14 4.81
CA PRO A 187 9.36 10.03 4.72
C PRO A 187 9.75 9.75 3.28
N LYS A 188 11.01 9.51 3.03
CA LYS A 188 11.51 9.11 1.72
C LYS A 188 11.06 7.69 1.37
N TYR A 189 11.02 6.82 2.35
CA TYR A 189 10.56 5.43 2.25
C TYR A 189 9.47 5.18 3.28
N GLY A 190 8.63 4.23 3.06
CA GLY A 190 7.73 3.71 4.08
C GLY A 190 8.44 2.89 5.16
N ILE A 191 9.69 3.25 5.51
CA ILE A 191 10.50 2.51 6.49
C ILE A 191 10.08 2.87 7.90
N GLY A 192 9.86 1.86 8.70
CA GLY A 192 9.23 2.00 10.00
C GLY A 192 7.72 1.81 9.87
N THR A 193 7.02 1.96 10.98
CA THR A 193 5.58 1.84 11.00
C THR A 193 4.95 3.19 10.71
N THR A 194 4.09 3.24 9.73
CA THR A 194 3.39 4.47 9.32
C THR A 194 1.89 4.34 9.55
N PHE A 195 1.29 5.44 9.96
CA PHE A 195 -0.16 5.60 10.06
C PHE A 195 -0.56 6.74 9.13
N GLY A 196 -1.52 6.48 8.27
CA GLY A 196 -2.11 7.49 7.42
C GLY A 196 -3.51 7.86 7.86
N PHE A 197 -3.90 9.10 7.67
CA PHE A 197 -5.27 9.56 7.84
C PHE A 197 -5.63 10.54 6.72
N SER A 198 -6.93 10.67 6.46
CA SER A 198 -7.43 11.71 5.59
C SER A 198 -8.06 12.82 6.43
N ASP A 199 -7.71 14.06 6.16
CA ASP A 199 -8.32 15.25 6.76
C ASP A 199 -9.45 15.84 5.90
N GLU A 200 -9.56 15.45 4.63
CA GLU A 200 -10.56 15.99 3.70
C GLU A 200 -12.01 15.76 4.16
N SER A 201 -12.26 14.73 4.94
CA SER A 201 -13.60 14.43 5.45
C SER A 201 -13.89 14.99 6.83
N GLY A 202 -12.94 15.64 7.49
CA GLY A 202 -13.02 16.04 8.89
C GLY A 202 -13.01 14.87 9.89
N ALA A 203 -12.88 13.65 9.41
CA ALA A 203 -12.78 12.44 10.21
C ALA A 203 -11.33 11.97 10.20
N ALA A 204 -10.53 12.50 11.10
CA ALA A 204 -9.20 11.96 11.37
C ALA A 204 -9.36 10.53 11.93
N SER A 205 -9.07 9.53 11.11
CA SER A 205 -9.03 8.14 11.55
C SER A 205 -7.80 7.47 10.99
N ASP A 206 -7.05 6.78 11.85
CA ASP A 206 -5.99 5.89 11.43
C ASP A 206 -6.64 4.79 10.55
N LEU A 207 -6.21 4.64 9.31
CA LEU A 207 -6.80 3.68 8.38
C LEU A 207 -5.97 2.41 8.25
N PHE A 208 -4.69 2.57 7.98
CA PHE A 208 -3.75 1.47 7.83
C PHE A 208 -2.50 1.66 8.68
N TRP A 209 -1.89 0.54 9.03
CA TRP A 209 -0.60 0.47 9.68
C TRP A 209 0.33 -0.41 8.85
N HIS A 210 1.48 0.11 8.48
CA HIS A 210 2.43 -0.56 7.61
C HIS A 210 3.77 -0.74 8.31
N MET A 211 4.28 -1.98 8.33
CA MET A 211 5.61 -2.35 8.84
C MET A 211 6.54 -2.60 7.66
N TYR A 212 7.24 -1.59 7.24
CA TYR A 212 8.16 -1.74 6.13
C TYR A 212 9.27 -2.78 6.44
N GLN A 213 9.59 -3.59 5.42
CA GLN A 213 10.65 -4.60 5.48
C GLN A 213 10.49 -5.63 6.61
N SER A 214 9.30 -6.13 6.77
CA SER A 214 8.97 -7.15 7.76
C SER A 214 9.72 -8.49 7.62
N PHE A 215 10.48 -8.70 6.56
CA PHE A 215 11.37 -9.85 6.41
C PHE A 215 12.59 -9.84 7.34
N TYR A 216 12.93 -8.70 7.95
CA TYR A 216 13.93 -8.65 9.01
C TYR A 216 13.31 -9.17 10.33
N PRO A 217 14.02 -10.04 11.07
CA PRO A 217 13.44 -10.70 12.27
C PRO A 217 12.85 -9.74 13.30
N GLY A 218 13.49 -8.62 13.57
CA GLY A 218 12.98 -7.62 14.52
C GLY A 218 11.70 -6.92 14.04
N GLN A 219 11.53 -6.75 12.73
CA GLN A 219 10.33 -6.16 12.13
C GLN A 219 9.21 -7.18 12.06
N SER A 220 9.53 -8.44 11.75
CA SER A 220 8.55 -9.53 11.79
C SER A 220 7.87 -9.61 13.16
N GLU A 221 8.64 -9.61 14.24
CA GLU A 221 8.08 -9.70 15.59
C GLU A 221 7.24 -8.47 15.96
N ARG A 222 7.60 -7.28 15.49
CA ARG A 222 6.78 -6.07 15.68
C ARG A 222 5.44 -6.19 14.95
N PHE A 223 5.46 -6.67 13.71
CA PHE A 223 4.24 -6.91 12.93
C PHE A 223 3.34 -7.93 13.61
N ILE A 224 3.92 -9.05 14.05
CA ILE A 224 3.20 -10.10 14.77
C ILE A 224 2.51 -9.52 16.01
N LYS A 225 3.26 -8.82 16.85
CA LYS A 225 2.73 -8.18 18.06
C LYS A 225 1.59 -7.21 17.73
N LYS A 226 1.74 -6.38 16.69
CA LYS A 226 0.69 -5.45 16.29
C LYS A 226 -0.58 -6.18 15.84
N CYS A 227 -0.44 -7.23 15.04
CA CYS A 227 -1.59 -8.03 14.63
C CYS A 227 -2.29 -8.69 15.82
N GLU A 228 -1.54 -9.25 16.77
CA GLU A 228 -2.10 -9.83 17.99
C GLU A 228 -2.85 -8.78 18.84
N GLU A 229 -2.30 -7.58 18.99
CA GLU A 229 -2.99 -6.47 19.66
C GLU A 229 -4.30 -6.09 18.94
N LEU A 230 -4.28 -6.04 17.62
CA LEU A 230 -5.49 -5.75 16.83
C LEU A 230 -6.55 -6.86 16.95
N LEU A 231 -6.12 -8.11 17.00
CA LEU A 231 -7.02 -9.26 17.11
C LEU A 231 -7.62 -9.42 18.52
N SER A 232 -6.95 -8.92 19.55
CA SER A 232 -7.41 -9.01 20.95
C SER A 232 -8.46 -7.97 21.34
N LYS A 233 -8.62 -6.92 20.57
CA LYS A 233 -9.65 -5.87 20.74
C LYS A 233 -11.00 -6.30 20.16
#